data_6ffb625e1e85720212ed2fe78ca62b0d
#
_entry.id   6ffb625e1e85720212ed2fe78ca62b0d
#
_cell.length_a   1.000
_cell.length_b   1.000
_cell.length_c   1.000
_cell.angle_alpha   90.00
_cell.angle_beta   90.00
_cell.angle_gamma   90.00
#
_symmetry.space_group_name_H-M   'P 1'
#
loop_
_entity.id
_entity.type
_entity.pdbx_description
1 polymer ?
#
loop_
_entity_poly.entity_id
_entity_poly.type
_entity_poly.pdbx_seq_one_letter_code
_entity_poly.pdbx_strand_id
1 'polypeptide(L)'
;MPTKPQVKTLNANSVEILNTLRGNASPNYQDMVPYAEGSLDSVREIGSIIMQYQALQNEFLSALVNRIGMVLVTSKLYRNPWAFMKQGMLEFGETIEEIFVNIAKPFEFNQEKSETTIFKREIPDVRAAFHVMNYTKFYKATISNDQLRQAFLSWNGITDLIARIVDAMYTAANYDEFITMKYLLAKHLIAGNIYANQIDTVSTENMKSIVATIKGVSNSLEFLSNKYNYNGVETYTNKSDQYILVNAKFDATMDVEVLASAFNMDKAEFMGRRVLVDSFGNLDNARLKLLFAEDPNYTEISEDDLQALDNIPAVMVDRYFFMIFDNFYNFTEQYNGEGLYWNYWYHTWKTFSISPFHNAVAFVPGAPTITSVTVEPSTASGSVGSTIQLSAEVVSTNFAPKTVTWSSSSENVTVNSNGLVTIGTGASGSVTITATSTYDTNKSGTCTITIS
;
A
#
# COMPACT_ATOMS: atom_id res chain seq x y z
N MET A 1 -46.11 -0.42 -7.23
CA MET A 1 -44.84 -0.96 -6.68
C MET A 1 -43.83 -0.97 -7.81
N PRO A 2 -42.68 -0.36 -7.68
CA PRO A 2 -41.66 -0.43 -8.74
C PRO A 2 -41.22 -1.89 -8.87
N THR A 3 -41.33 -2.43 -10.06
CA THR A 3 -40.84 -3.76 -10.42
C THR A 3 -39.34 -3.82 -10.14
N LYS A 4 -38.89 -4.80 -9.33
CA LYS A 4 -37.45 -5.05 -9.12
C LYS A 4 -36.79 -5.21 -10.50
N PRO A 5 -35.67 -4.52 -10.78
CA PRO A 5 -34.97 -4.71 -12.03
C PRO A 5 -34.59 -6.19 -12.13
N GLN A 6 -35.04 -6.85 -13.18
CA GLN A 6 -34.58 -8.22 -13.46
C GLN A 6 -33.12 -8.16 -13.83
N VAL A 7 -32.28 -8.72 -12.95
CA VAL A 7 -30.88 -9.00 -13.25
C VAL A 7 -30.92 -10.09 -14.34
N LYS A 8 -30.72 -9.71 -15.60
CA LYS A 8 -30.47 -10.68 -16.68
C LYS A 8 -29.17 -11.41 -16.26
N THR A 9 -29.28 -12.73 -16.15
CA THR A 9 -28.12 -13.59 -15.96
C THR A 9 -27.12 -13.32 -17.07
N LEU A 10 -25.89 -12.99 -16.70
CA LEU A 10 -24.77 -12.61 -17.58
C LEU A 10 -24.16 -13.80 -18.36
N ASN A 11 -24.91 -14.84 -18.60
CA ASN A 11 -24.54 -15.95 -19.49
C ASN A 11 -24.87 -15.56 -20.95
N ALA A 12 -24.22 -14.51 -21.45
CA ALA A 12 -24.29 -14.20 -22.87
C ALA A 12 -23.58 -15.34 -23.62
N ASN A 13 -24.32 -16.05 -24.43
CA ASN A 13 -23.75 -17.05 -25.31
C ASN A 13 -23.05 -16.38 -26.52
N SER A 14 -22.30 -17.16 -27.31
CA SER A 14 -21.56 -16.64 -28.47
C SER A 14 -22.49 -15.90 -29.49
N VAL A 15 -23.72 -16.31 -29.61
CA VAL A 15 -24.72 -15.67 -30.50
C VAL A 15 -25.07 -14.27 -30.01
N GLU A 16 -25.37 -14.10 -28.74
CA GLU A 16 -25.68 -12.78 -28.15
C GLU A 16 -24.50 -11.83 -28.24
N ILE A 17 -23.27 -12.33 -28.03
CA ILE A 17 -22.07 -11.54 -28.19
C ILE A 17 -21.89 -11.06 -29.61
N LEU A 18 -21.94 -11.99 -30.59
CA LEU A 18 -21.83 -11.66 -32.02
C LEU A 18 -22.86 -10.65 -32.46
N ASN A 19 -24.14 -10.83 -32.11
CA ASN A 19 -25.22 -9.93 -32.48
C ASN A 19 -25.09 -8.54 -31.83
N THR A 20 -24.59 -8.48 -30.59
CA THR A 20 -24.38 -7.18 -29.94
C THR A 20 -23.17 -6.46 -30.54
N LEU A 21 -22.09 -7.17 -30.86
CA LEU A 21 -20.94 -6.59 -31.54
C LEU A 21 -21.34 -6.05 -32.91
N ARG A 22 -22.11 -6.85 -33.70
CA ARG A 22 -22.65 -6.42 -34.97
C ARG A 22 -23.50 -5.15 -34.85
N GLY A 23 -24.39 -5.06 -33.85
CA GLY A 23 -25.25 -3.89 -33.63
C GLY A 23 -24.49 -2.60 -33.30
N ASN A 24 -23.27 -2.69 -32.79
CA ASN A 24 -22.41 -1.55 -32.45
C ASN A 24 -21.26 -1.31 -33.44
N ALA A 25 -21.14 -2.16 -34.47
CA ALA A 25 -20.08 -2.08 -35.47
C ALA A 25 -20.45 -1.08 -36.60
N SER A 26 -19.47 -0.79 -37.46
CA SER A 26 -19.64 0.07 -38.62
C SER A 26 -20.71 -0.46 -39.59
N PRO A 27 -21.33 0.41 -40.39
CA PRO A 27 -22.27 -0.03 -41.45
C PRO A 27 -21.69 -1.10 -42.38
N ASN A 28 -20.41 -0.97 -42.74
CA ASN A 28 -19.73 -1.94 -43.60
C ASN A 28 -19.62 -3.32 -42.93
N TYR A 29 -19.36 -3.37 -41.63
CA TYR A 29 -19.36 -4.62 -40.89
C TYR A 29 -20.75 -5.24 -40.79
N GLN A 30 -21.80 -4.42 -40.56
CA GLN A 30 -23.17 -4.85 -40.46
C GLN A 30 -23.70 -5.42 -41.81
N ASP A 31 -23.25 -4.89 -42.95
CA ASP A 31 -23.63 -5.36 -44.28
C ASP A 31 -22.97 -6.69 -44.65
N MET A 32 -21.72 -6.91 -44.21
CA MET A 32 -20.96 -8.11 -44.56
C MET A 32 -21.14 -9.28 -43.58
N VAL A 33 -21.45 -9.01 -42.32
CA VAL A 33 -21.57 -10.04 -41.26
C VAL A 33 -23.07 -10.24 -40.94
N PRO A 34 -23.66 -11.42 -41.23
CA PRO A 34 -25.05 -11.70 -40.94
C PRO A 34 -25.35 -11.78 -39.44
N TYR A 35 -26.63 -11.76 -39.08
CA TYR A 35 -27.06 -12.05 -37.72
C TYR A 35 -26.75 -13.51 -37.36
N ALA A 36 -26.20 -13.73 -36.15
CA ALA A 36 -26.01 -15.06 -35.62
C ALA A 36 -27.36 -15.67 -35.20
N GLU A 37 -27.67 -16.83 -35.74
CA GLU A 37 -28.83 -17.64 -35.34
C GLU A 37 -28.41 -18.62 -34.22
N GLY A 38 -29.39 -19.21 -33.55
CA GLY A 38 -29.15 -20.10 -32.36
C GLY A 38 -28.49 -21.46 -32.69
N SER A 39 -27.68 -21.56 -33.75
CA SER A 39 -26.97 -22.76 -34.17
C SER A 39 -25.44 -22.58 -34.14
N LEU A 40 -24.71 -23.67 -33.88
CA LEU A 40 -23.24 -23.67 -33.94
C LEU A 40 -22.74 -23.43 -35.38
N ASP A 41 -23.49 -23.86 -36.38
CA ASP A 41 -23.12 -23.70 -37.78
C ASP A 41 -23.19 -22.22 -38.20
N SER A 42 -24.20 -21.47 -37.73
CA SER A 42 -24.28 -20.04 -37.92
C SER A 42 -23.08 -19.29 -37.29
N VAL A 43 -22.64 -19.68 -36.08
CA VAL A 43 -21.46 -19.11 -35.44
C VAL A 43 -20.19 -19.38 -36.24
N ARG A 44 -20.04 -20.59 -36.79
CA ARG A 44 -18.91 -20.96 -37.65
C ARG A 44 -18.89 -20.20 -38.98
N GLU A 45 -20.08 -20.04 -39.62
CA GLU A 45 -20.19 -19.26 -40.84
C GLU A 45 -19.80 -17.80 -40.62
N ILE A 46 -20.30 -17.15 -39.58
CA ILE A 46 -19.91 -15.79 -39.21
C ILE A 46 -18.43 -15.71 -38.94
N GLY A 47 -17.86 -16.67 -38.18
CA GLY A 47 -16.41 -16.74 -37.92
C GLY A 47 -15.60 -16.82 -39.21
N SER A 48 -16.08 -17.61 -40.22
CA SER A 48 -15.39 -17.70 -41.51
C SER A 48 -15.40 -16.38 -42.29
N ILE A 49 -16.52 -15.65 -42.26
CA ILE A 49 -16.64 -14.33 -42.90
C ILE A 49 -15.69 -13.31 -42.24
N ILE A 50 -15.72 -13.23 -40.92
CA ILE A 50 -14.86 -12.32 -40.15
C ILE A 50 -13.37 -12.62 -40.41
N MET A 51 -13.01 -13.91 -40.50
CA MET A 51 -11.62 -14.33 -40.69
C MET A 51 -11.09 -14.17 -42.13
N GLN A 52 -12.00 -13.99 -43.13
CA GLN A 52 -11.60 -13.76 -44.52
C GLN A 52 -11.11 -12.33 -44.77
N TYR A 53 -11.61 -11.35 -44.02
CA TYR A 53 -11.31 -9.95 -44.24
C TYR A 53 -10.66 -9.33 -43.00
N GLN A 54 -9.42 -8.86 -43.17
CA GLN A 54 -8.63 -8.27 -42.04
C GLN A 54 -9.36 -7.08 -41.40
N ALA A 55 -10.05 -6.26 -42.17
CA ALA A 55 -10.81 -5.12 -41.65
C ALA A 55 -11.94 -5.56 -40.71
N LEU A 56 -12.68 -6.60 -41.06
CA LEU A 56 -13.74 -7.16 -40.21
C LEU A 56 -13.19 -7.82 -38.95
N GLN A 57 -12.07 -8.50 -39.08
CA GLN A 57 -11.36 -9.11 -37.95
C GLN A 57 -10.87 -8.04 -36.94
N ASN A 58 -10.29 -6.96 -37.45
CA ASN A 58 -9.80 -5.83 -36.63
C ASN A 58 -10.98 -5.18 -35.87
N GLU A 59 -12.07 -4.89 -36.58
CA GLU A 59 -13.24 -4.28 -35.96
C GLU A 59 -13.90 -5.19 -34.94
N PHE A 60 -13.99 -6.50 -35.23
CA PHE A 60 -14.49 -7.50 -34.30
C PHE A 60 -13.68 -7.52 -33.00
N LEU A 61 -12.35 -7.57 -33.11
CA LEU A 61 -11.45 -7.63 -31.93
C LEU A 61 -11.49 -6.33 -31.13
N SER A 62 -11.51 -5.17 -31.81
CA SER A 62 -11.62 -3.87 -31.14
C SER A 62 -12.96 -3.73 -30.39
N ALA A 63 -14.07 -4.11 -31.02
CA ALA A 63 -15.38 -4.10 -30.38
C ALA A 63 -15.49 -5.11 -29.23
N LEU A 64 -14.81 -6.27 -29.34
CA LEU A 64 -14.72 -7.28 -28.30
C LEU A 64 -13.98 -6.72 -27.07
N VAL A 65 -12.84 -6.09 -27.25
CA VAL A 65 -12.03 -5.50 -26.17
C VAL A 65 -12.77 -4.36 -25.48
N ASN A 66 -13.36 -3.44 -26.24
CA ASN A 66 -14.16 -2.34 -25.67
C ASN A 66 -15.33 -2.86 -24.82
N ARG A 67 -15.94 -3.97 -25.20
CA ARG A 67 -17.00 -4.61 -24.42
C ARG A 67 -16.48 -5.27 -23.13
N ILE A 68 -15.27 -5.82 -23.16
CA ILE A 68 -14.59 -6.40 -21.99
C ILE A 68 -14.48 -5.38 -20.87
N GLY A 69 -14.10 -4.13 -21.16
CA GLY A 69 -14.04 -3.04 -20.18
C GLY A 69 -15.35 -2.75 -19.45
N MET A 70 -16.50 -3.02 -20.09
CA MET A 70 -17.83 -2.81 -19.49
C MET A 70 -18.38 -4.03 -18.72
N VAL A 71 -17.89 -5.24 -18.97
CA VAL A 71 -18.36 -6.53 -18.37
C VAL A 71 -17.57 -6.88 -17.09
N LEU A 72 -16.51 -6.17 -16.77
CA LEU A 72 -15.59 -6.41 -15.64
C LEU A 72 -16.23 -6.50 -14.25
N VAL A 73 -17.48 -6.10 -14.11
CA VAL A 73 -18.16 -6.03 -12.81
C VAL A 73 -18.58 -7.40 -12.26
N THR A 74 -18.51 -8.48 -13.05
CA THR A 74 -19.18 -9.74 -12.70
C THR A 74 -18.37 -11.03 -12.77
N SER A 75 -17.09 -11.02 -13.19
CA SER A 75 -16.29 -12.25 -13.23
C SER A 75 -15.64 -12.53 -11.87
N LYS A 76 -15.39 -13.82 -11.56
CA LYS A 76 -14.63 -14.24 -10.37
C LYS A 76 -13.13 -13.94 -10.54
N LEU A 77 -12.81 -12.67 -10.73
CA LEU A 77 -11.43 -12.19 -10.77
C LEU A 77 -10.84 -12.20 -9.36
N TYR A 78 -9.58 -12.53 -9.26
CA TYR A 78 -8.86 -12.27 -8.02
C TYR A 78 -8.91 -10.77 -7.74
N ARG A 79 -9.38 -10.42 -6.57
CA ARG A 79 -9.42 -9.03 -6.10
C ARG A 79 -8.43 -8.86 -4.95
N ASN A 80 -7.73 -7.76 -4.95
CA ASN A 80 -6.88 -7.41 -3.83
C ASN A 80 -7.73 -7.34 -2.54
N PRO A 81 -7.47 -8.22 -1.54
CA PRO A 81 -8.23 -8.23 -0.29
C PRO A 81 -8.02 -6.95 0.54
N TRP A 82 -6.96 -6.18 0.26
CA TRP A 82 -6.65 -4.92 0.92
C TRP A 82 -7.07 -3.68 0.13
N ALA A 83 -7.77 -3.84 -1.00
CA ALA A 83 -8.18 -2.73 -1.86
C ALA A 83 -9.02 -1.65 -1.14
N PHE A 84 -9.76 -2.02 -0.08
CA PHE A 84 -10.55 -1.08 0.71
C PHE A 84 -9.70 -0.12 1.56
N MET A 85 -8.40 -0.40 1.77
CA MET A 85 -7.46 0.47 2.47
C MET A 85 -6.83 1.53 1.54
N LYS A 86 -7.12 1.50 0.24
CA LYS A 86 -6.68 2.52 -0.71
C LYS A 86 -7.46 3.82 -0.47
N GLN A 87 -6.80 4.95 -0.71
CA GLN A 87 -7.40 6.28 -0.50
C GLN A 87 -8.24 6.75 -1.69
N GLY A 88 -8.11 6.11 -2.87
CA GLY A 88 -8.91 6.39 -4.04
C GLY A 88 -8.10 6.66 -5.30
N MET A 89 -8.72 7.38 -6.25
CA MET A 89 -8.11 7.73 -7.53
C MET A 89 -7.70 9.19 -7.54
N LEU A 90 -6.51 9.47 -8.06
CA LEU A 90 -6.01 10.81 -8.35
C LEU A 90 -6.38 11.15 -9.80
N GLU A 91 -7.25 12.14 -9.99
CA GLU A 91 -7.64 12.58 -11.33
C GLU A 91 -6.53 13.38 -12.03
N PHE A 92 -5.72 14.13 -11.25
CA PHE A 92 -4.64 14.97 -11.77
C PHE A 92 -3.47 15.04 -10.78
N GLY A 93 -2.26 15.03 -11.31
CA GLY A 93 -1.01 15.18 -10.54
C GLY A 93 -0.35 13.85 -10.18
N GLU A 94 0.94 13.94 -9.88
CA GLU A 94 1.80 12.77 -9.58
C GLU A 94 2.23 12.75 -8.11
N THR A 95 2.02 13.84 -7.39
CA THR A 95 2.50 14.02 -6.01
C THR A 95 1.38 14.51 -5.10
N ILE A 96 1.28 13.88 -3.93
CA ILE A 96 0.36 14.27 -2.87
C ILE A 96 1.18 14.84 -1.73
N GLU A 97 0.80 16.01 -1.26
CA GLU A 97 1.35 16.60 -0.05
C GLU A 97 0.38 16.32 1.12
N GLU A 98 0.88 15.65 2.14
CA GLU A 98 0.20 15.43 3.40
C GLU A 98 0.77 16.41 4.43
N ILE A 99 -0.08 17.27 5.00
CA ILE A 99 0.32 18.26 5.99
C ILE A 99 -0.31 17.93 7.34
N PHE A 100 0.52 17.83 8.36
CA PHE A 100 0.09 17.65 9.74
C PHE A 100 0.45 18.86 10.58
N VAL A 101 -0.55 19.40 11.30
CA VAL A 101 -0.35 20.50 12.25
C VAL A 101 -0.48 19.95 13.66
N ASN A 102 0.61 19.98 14.42
CA ASN A 102 0.64 19.47 15.78
C ASN A 102 -0.16 20.35 16.73
N ILE A 103 -0.51 19.83 17.92
CA ILE A 103 -1.29 20.57 18.91
C ILE A 103 -0.59 21.85 19.35
N ALA A 104 -1.37 22.91 19.57
CA ALA A 104 -0.84 24.19 20.04
C ALA A 104 -0.34 24.08 21.48
N LYS A 105 0.73 24.79 21.78
CA LYS A 105 1.26 24.91 23.15
C LYS A 105 0.34 25.78 24.01
N PRO A 106 0.02 25.38 25.25
CA PRO A 106 -0.67 26.25 26.19
C PRO A 106 0.27 27.31 26.74
N PHE A 107 -0.26 28.49 26.99
CA PHE A 107 0.44 29.57 27.66
C PHE A 107 -0.29 29.94 28.95
N GLU A 108 0.49 30.28 29.98
CA GLU A 108 -0.05 30.77 31.23
C GLU A 108 -0.55 32.22 31.04
N PHE A 109 -1.78 32.46 31.46
CA PHE A 109 -2.33 33.83 31.45
C PHE A 109 -1.62 34.69 32.49
N ASN A 110 -0.93 35.75 32.04
CA ASN A 110 -0.28 36.70 32.92
C ASN A 110 -0.47 38.13 32.35
N GLN A 111 -1.26 38.93 33.04
CA GLN A 111 -1.64 40.29 32.60
C GLN A 111 -0.42 41.21 32.57
N GLU A 112 0.52 41.09 33.53
CA GLU A 112 1.68 41.97 33.65
C GLU A 112 2.70 41.71 32.52
N LYS A 113 2.77 40.48 32.01
CA LYS A 113 3.66 40.11 30.91
C LYS A 113 3.04 40.36 29.53
N SER A 114 1.75 40.65 29.43
CA SER A 114 1.04 40.77 28.16
C SER A 114 1.63 41.89 27.27
N GLU A 115 2.03 43.02 27.87
CA GLU A 115 2.61 44.14 27.13
C GLU A 115 3.98 43.80 26.49
N THR A 116 4.76 42.90 27.09
CA THR A 116 6.07 42.49 26.57
C THR A 116 6.02 41.30 25.62
N THR A 117 4.94 40.53 25.66
CA THR A 117 4.81 39.26 24.89
C THR A 117 3.88 39.41 23.68
N ILE A 118 3.09 40.49 23.57
CA ILE A 118 2.07 40.69 22.54
C ILE A 118 2.61 40.55 21.09
N PHE A 119 3.86 40.89 20.86
CA PHE A 119 4.51 40.78 19.55
C PHE A 119 5.39 39.51 19.39
N LYS A 120 5.45 38.68 20.42
CA LYS A 120 6.21 37.44 20.34
C LYS A 120 5.51 36.45 19.41
N ARG A 121 6.22 36.02 18.36
CA ARG A 121 5.71 35.01 17.42
C ARG A 121 5.87 33.62 18.02
N GLU A 122 4.81 32.83 17.95
CA GLU A 122 4.85 31.39 18.21
C GLU A 122 4.52 30.69 16.89
N ILE A 123 5.51 29.95 16.36
CA ILE A 123 5.37 29.23 15.08
C ILE A 123 4.76 27.87 15.40
N PRO A 124 3.64 27.48 14.78
CA PRO A 124 3.07 26.15 14.98
C PRO A 124 4.01 25.07 14.42
N ASP A 125 4.02 23.91 15.05
CA ASP A 125 4.74 22.73 14.54
C ASP A 125 3.93 22.13 13.38
N VAL A 126 4.35 22.47 12.16
CA VAL A 126 3.75 21.97 10.91
C VAL A 126 4.74 21.03 10.24
N ARG A 127 4.30 19.83 9.92
CA ARG A 127 5.10 18.82 9.24
C ARG A 127 4.43 18.42 7.94
N ALA A 128 5.23 18.16 6.90
CA ALA A 128 4.74 17.76 5.60
C ALA A 128 5.42 16.45 5.16
N ALA A 129 4.67 15.60 4.49
CA ALA A 129 5.16 14.42 3.81
C ALA A 129 4.69 14.44 2.35
N PHE A 130 5.52 13.97 1.44
CA PHE A 130 5.22 13.92 0.02
C PHE A 130 5.11 12.46 -0.43
N HIS A 131 4.00 12.13 -1.08
CA HIS A 131 3.75 10.81 -1.64
C HIS A 131 3.78 10.91 -3.16
N VAL A 132 4.77 10.27 -3.77
CA VAL A 132 5.05 10.37 -5.21
C VAL A 132 4.67 9.06 -5.90
N MET A 133 4.16 9.16 -7.13
CA MET A 133 3.90 8.01 -7.98
C MET A 133 5.19 7.22 -8.20
N ASN A 134 5.18 5.94 -7.80
CA ASN A 134 6.35 5.05 -7.83
C ASN A 134 6.08 3.68 -8.47
N TYR A 135 4.89 3.49 -9.04
CA TYR A 135 4.52 2.24 -9.68
C TYR A 135 3.89 2.53 -11.05
N THR A 136 4.62 2.24 -12.13
CA THR A 136 4.20 2.44 -13.51
C THR A 136 4.38 1.13 -14.26
N LYS A 137 3.32 0.30 -14.33
CA LYS A 137 3.38 -1.03 -14.92
C LYS A 137 2.34 -1.20 -16.01
N PHE A 138 2.60 -2.15 -16.89
CA PHE A 138 1.59 -2.65 -17.83
C PHE A 138 1.64 -4.18 -17.90
N TYR A 139 0.50 -4.76 -18.22
CA TYR A 139 0.33 -6.19 -18.43
C TYR A 139 0.00 -6.42 -19.89
N LYS A 140 0.67 -7.39 -20.52
CA LYS A 140 0.52 -7.70 -21.93
C LYS A 140 -0.13 -9.07 -22.12
N ALA A 141 -1.11 -9.14 -23.01
CA ALA A 141 -1.66 -10.39 -23.52
C ALA A 141 -1.62 -10.38 -25.04
N THR A 142 -1.34 -11.54 -25.64
CA THR A 142 -1.31 -11.71 -27.09
C THR A 142 -2.37 -12.73 -27.50
N ILE A 143 -3.13 -12.42 -28.54
CA ILE A 143 -4.12 -13.34 -29.13
C ILE A 143 -3.70 -13.62 -30.56
N SER A 144 -3.40 -14.88 -30.86
CA SER A 144 -3.10 -15.31 -32.22
C SER A 144 -4.40 -15.54 -33.02
N ASN A 145 -4.31 -15.43 -34.36
CA ASN A 145 -5.43 -15.76 -35.25
C ASN A 145 -5.90 -17.20 -35.09
N ASP A 146 -5.00 -18.14 -34.74
CA ASP A 146 -5.38 -19.52 -34.51
C ASP A 146 -6.25 -19.70 -33.25
N GLN A 147 -5.94 -18.97 -32.17
CA GLN A 147 -6.77 -18.94 -30.96
C GLN A 147 -8.14 -18.34 -31.26
N LEU A 148 -8.20 -17.29 -32.06
CA LEU A 148 -9.47 -16.69 -32.50
C LEU A 148 -10.29 -17.66 -33.34
N ARG A 149 -9.69 -18.37 -34.30
CA ARG A 149 -10.35 -19.43 -35.08
C ARG A 149 -10.92 -20.51 -34.17
N GLN A 150 -10.16 -21.00 -33.21
CA GLN A 150 -10.63 -22.00 -32.24
C GLN A 150 -11.82 -21.49 -31.41
N ALA A 151 -11.87 -20.20 -31.09
CA ALA A 151 -13.00 -19.62 -30.37
C ALA A 151 -14.33 -19.72 -31.15
N PHE A 152 -14.29 -19.64 -32.48
CA PHE A 152 -15.47 -19.82 -33.33
C PHE A 152 -15.88 -21.29 -33.53
N LEU A 153 -15.04 -22.26 -33.16
CA LEU A 153 -15.32 -23.68 -33.28
C LEU A 153 -16.18 -24.26 -32.13
N SER A 154 -16.33 -23.56 -31.03
CA SER A 154 -17.10 -24.01 -29.89
C SER A 154 -18.19 -23.00 -29.51
N TRP A 155 -19.28 -23.50 -28.90
CA TRP A 155 -20.42 -22.68 -28.50
C TRP A 155 -20.06 -21.56 -27.49
N ASN A 156 -19.15 -21.84 -26.59
CA ASN A 156 -18.70 -20.89 -25.55
C ASN A 156 -17.31 -20.27 -25.84
N GLY A 157 -16.73 -20.58 -27.00
CA GLY A 157 -15.33 -20.23 -27.27
C GLY A 157 -15.04 -18.74 -27.26
N ILE A 158 -15.96 -17.92 -27.72
CA ILE A 158 -15.81 -16.44 -27.70
C ILE A 158 -15.87 -15.93 -26.26
N THR A 159 -16.80 -16.46 -25.46
CA THR A 159 -16.93 -16.11 -24.04
C THR A 159 -15.67 -16.53 -23.26
N ASP A 160 -15.15 -17.73 -23.53
CA ASP A 160 -13.91 -18.23 -22.91
C ASP A 160 -12.69 -17.38 -23.32
N LEU A 161 -12.62 -16.94 -24.58
CA LEU A 161 -11.56 -16.07 -25.04
C LEU A 161 -11.57 -14.70 -24.32
N ILE A 162 -12.77 -14.10 -24.21
CA ILE A 162 -12.98 -12.85 -23.46
C ILE A 162 -12.51 -13.03 -22.00
N ALA A 163 -13.00 -14.10 -21.36
CA ALA A 163 -12.66 -14.38 -19.96
C ALA A 163 -11.14 -14.51 -19.75
N ARG A 164 -10.44 -15.25 -20.61
CA ARG A 164 -8.98 -15.43 -20.51
C ARG A 164 -8.20 -14.15 -20.62
N ILE A 165 -8.59 -13.26 -21.54
CA ILE A 165 -7.92 -11.97 -21.75
C ILE A 165 -8.10 -11.10 -20.49
N VAL A 166 -9.34 -10.98 -20.04
CA VAL A 166 -9.69 -10.14 -18.89
C VAL A 166 -9.07 -10.69 -17.62
N ASP A 167 -9.31 -11.97 -17.32
CA ASP A 167 -8.91 -12.58 -16.07
C ASP A 167 -7.39 -12.59 -15.89
N ALA A 168 -6.63 -12.86 -16.95
CA ALA A 168 -5.17 -12.92 -16.87
C ALA A 168 -4.55 -11.57 -16.50
N MET A 169 -4.95 -10.48 -17.16
CA MET A 169 -4.33 -9.17 -16.94
C MET A 169 -4.81 -8.51 -15.65
N TYR A 170 -6.11 -8.58 -15.35
CA TYR A 170 -6.65 -7.96 -14.13
C TYR A 170 -6.32 -8.74 -12.87
N THR A 171 -6.32 -10.08 -12.94
CA THR A 171 -5.86 -10.92 -11.83
C THR A 171 -4.40 -10.64 -11.50
N ALA A 172 -3.53 -10.53 -12.55
CA ALA A 172 -2.14 -10.17 -12.35
C ALA A 172 -1.99 -8.79 -11.70
N ALA A 173 -2.72 -7.77 -12.20
CA ALA A 173 -2.64 -6.41 -11.64
C ALA A 173 -3.12 -6.34 -10.17
N ASN A 174 -4.21 -7.03 -9.83
CA ASN A 174 -4.72 -7.08 -8.45
C ASN A 174 -3.80 -7.87 -7.52
N TYR A 175 -3.21 -8.96 -8.00
CA TYR A 175 -2.25 -9.74 -7.24
C TYR A 175 -0.98 -8.93 -6.97
N ASP A 176 -0.45 -8.26 -7.99
CA ASP A 176 0.74 -7.43 -7.87
C ASP A 176 0.52 -6.22 -6.95
N GLU A 177 -0.66 -5.61 -6.98
CA GLU A 177 -1.06 -4.58 -6.02
C GLU A 177 -1.03 -5.14 -4.59
N PHE A 178 -1.62 -6.31 -4.35
CA PHE A 178 -1.66 -6.93 -3.03
C PHE A 178 -0.26 -7.25 -2.49
N ILE A 179 0.59 -7.92 -3.30
CA ILE A 179 1.95 -8.25 -2.85
C ILE A 179 2.82 -7.00 -2.65
N THR A 180 2.59 -5.93 -3.44
CA THR A 180 3.28 -4.66 -3.25
C THR A 180 2.87 -3.99 -1.94
N MET A 181 1.58 -4.02 -1.57
CA MET A 181 1.10 -3.55 -0.27
C MET A 181 1.72 -4.34 0.90
N LYS A 182 1.79 -5.65 0.78
CA LYS A 182 2.47 -6.51 1.78
C LYS A 182 3.96 -6.19 1.88
N TYR A 183 4.64 -6.04 0.74
CA TYR A 183 6.05 -5.67 0.68
C TYR A 183 6.31 -4.30 1.34
N LEU A 184 5.46 -3.30 1.04
CA LEU A 184 5.53 -1.97 1.66
C LEU A 184 5.44 -2.07 3.18
N LEU A 185 4.45 -2.80 3.70
CA LEU A 185 4.28 -3.03 5.14
C LEU A 185 5.51 -3.72 5.74
N ALA A 186 5.99 -4.80 5.11
CA ALA A 186 7.15 -5.56 5.56
C ALA A 186 8.42 -4.71 5.61
N LYS A 187 8.68 -3.88 4.58
CA LYS A 187 9.83 -2.96 4.56
C LYS A 187 9.78 -1.95 5.70
N HIS A 188 8.60 -1.39 6.00
CA HIS A 188 8.45 -0.44 7.09
C HIS A 188 8.54 -1.10 8.48
N LEU A 189 8.13 -2.38 8.61
CA LEU A 189 8.38 -3.18 9.83
C LEU A 189 9.88 -3.39 10.05
N ILE A 190 10.60 -3.88 9.03
CA ILE A 190 12.06 -4.12 9.10
C ILE A 190 12.84 -2.82 9.34
N ALA A 191 12.40 -1.73 8.71
CA ALA A 191 13.00 -0.42 8.92
C ALA A 191 12.75 0.16 10.33
N GLY A 192 11.83 -0.45 11.13
CA GLY A 192 11.46 0.06 12.45
C GLY A 192 10.61 1.33 12.40
N ASN A 193 9.87 1.55 11.31
CA ASN A 193 8.97 2.70 11.14
C ASN A 193 7.59 2.47 11.77
N ILE A 194 7.32 1.24 12.22
CA ILE A 194 6.08 0.85 12.89
C ILE A 194 6.42 0.52 14.33
N TYR A 195 5.64 1.04 15.27
CA TYR A 195 5.88 0.79 16.69
C TYR A 195 5.74 -0.70 17.02
N ALA A 196 6.80 -1.31 17.54
CA ALA A 196 6.80 -2.71 17.95
C ALA A 196 6.36 -2.82 19.43
N ASN A 197 5.21 -3.48 19.64
CA ASN A 197 4.69 -3.79 20.97
C ASN A 197 4.96 -5.24 21.31
N GLN A 198 5.66 -5.47 22.41
CA GLN A 198 5.98 -6.82 22.88
C GLN A 198 4.73 -7.59 23.27
N ILE A 199 4.67 -8.86 22.87
CA ILE A 199 3.72 -9.86 23.36
C ILE A 199 4.46 -11.14 23.77
N ASP A 200 3.76 -12.01 24.48
CA ASP A 200 4.24 -13.36 24.75
C ASP A 200 4.34 -14.18 23.47
N THR A 201 5.13 -15.24 23.49
CA THR A 201 5.18 -16.20 22.38
C THR A 201 3.78 -16.77 22.13
N VAL A 202 3.37 -16.82 20.86
CA VAL A 202 2.04 -17.31 20.48
C VAL A 202 1.90 -18.79 20.83
N SER A 203 1.01 -19.06 21.79
CA SER A 203 0.64 -20.41 22.21
C SER A 203 -0.82 -20.42 22.70
N THR A 204 -1.42 -21.58 22.81
CA THR A 204 -2.78 -21.73 23.35
C THR A 204 -2.89 -21.17 24.79
N GLU A 205 -1.86 -21.36 25.60
CA GLU A 205 -1.83 -20.90 26.99
C GLU A 205 -1.78 -19.37 27.10
N ASN A 206 -1.05 -18.71 26.21
CA ASN A 206 -0.84 -17.25 26.24
C ASN A 206 -1.87 -16.46 25.40
N MET A 207 -2.77 -17.13 24.71
CA MET A 207 -3.69 -16.50 23.77
C MET A 207 -4.53 -15.39 24.41
N LYS A 208 -5.04 -15.62 25.62
CA LYS A 208 -5.85 -14.62 26.35
C LYS A 208 -5.04 -13.37 26.73
N SER A 209 -3.79 -13.56 27.16
CA SER A 209 -2.86 -12.45 27.48
C SER A 209 -2.54 -11.63 26.23
N ILE A 210 -2.26 -12.30 25.11
CA ILE A 210 -1.95 -11.66 23.84
C ILE A 210 -3.15 -10.82 23.37
N VAL A 211 -4.35 -11.39 23.35
CA VAL A 211 -5.59 -10.70 22.94
C VAL A 211 -5.89 -9.51 23.88
N ALA A 212 -5.69 -9.66 25.18
CA ALA A 212 -5.84 -8.57 26.14
C ALA A 212 -4.87 -7.43 25.86
N THR A 213 -3.61 -7.74 25.52
CA THR A 213 -2.59 -6.75 25.14
C THR A 213 -2.98 -6.02 23.85
N ILE A 214 -3.41 -6.74 22.82
CA ILE A 214 -3.88 -6.14 21.56
C ILE A 214 -5.06 -5.19 21.83
N LYS A 215 -6.04 -5.62 22.63
CA LYS A 215 -7.19 -4.78 23.00
C LYS A 215 -6.77 -3.56 23.83
N GLY A 216 -5.81 -3.72 24.74
CA GLY A 216 -5.28 -2.62 25.54
C GLY A 216 -4.64 -1.54 24.67
N VAL A 217 -3.82 -1.93 23.69
CA VAL A 217 -3.23 -1.01 22.71
C VAL A 217 -4.32 -0.34 21.86
N SER A 218 -5.29 -1.12 21.36
CA SER A 218 -6.42 -0.60 20.60
C SER A 218 -7.19 0.49 21.37
N ASN A 219 -7.39 0.31 22.68
CA ASN A 219 -8.02 1.32 23.53
C ASN A 219 -7.11 2.55 23.72
N SER A 220 -5.80 2.33 23.85
CA SER A 220 -4.83 3.42 24.04
C SER A 220 -4.71 4.32 22.81
N LEU A 221 -4.94 3.78 21.61
CA LEU A 221 -4.90 4.56 20.36
C LEU A 221 -6.02 5.60 20.26
N GLU A 222 -7.08 5.52 21.05
CA GLU A 222 -8.16 6.53 21.09
C GLU A 222 -7.73 7.82 21.83
N PHE A 223 -6.59 7.80 22.51
CA PHE A 223 -6.06 8.96 23.23
C PHE A 223 -4.90 9.58 22.46
N LEU A 224 -4.77 10.90 22.57
CA LEU A 224 -3.65 11.66 21.98
C LEU A 224 -2.32 11.10 22.48
N SER A 225 -1.45 10.74 21.55
CA SER A 225 -0.11 10.21 21.82
C SER A 225 0.80 10.37 20.61
N ASN A 226 2.06 10.64 20.84
CA ASN A 226 3.12 10.68 19.82
C ASN A 226 3.89 9.36 19.68
N LYS A 227 3.49 8.34 20.44
CA LYS A 227 4.23 7.08 20.58
C LYS A 227 4.08 6.16 19.38
N TYR A 228 2.91 6.16 18.73
CA TYR A 228 2.52 5.09 17.81
C TYR A 228 2.64 5.47 16.33
N ASN A 229 3.18 6.64 16.02
CA ASN A 229 3.43 7.09 14.65
C ASN A 229 4.93 7.36 14.43
N TYR A 230 5.37 7.23 13.18
CA TYR A 230 6.78 7.33 12.83
C TYR A 230 7.37 8.72 13.06
N ASN A 231 6.59 9.77 12.84
CA ASN A 231 7.06 11.16 12.95
C ASN A 231 6.92 11.76 14.36
N GLY A 232 6.38 11.01 15.32
CA GLY A 232 6.22 11.44 16.71
C GLY A 232 5.30 12.66 16.86
N VAL A 233 4.22 12.72 16.09
CA VAL A 233 3.20 13.77 16.21
C VAL A 233 2.10 13.36 17.18
N GLU A 234 1.48 14.33 17.85
CA GLU A 234 0.36 14.07 18.77
C GLU A 234 -0.92 13.77 17.98
N THR A 235 -1.25 12.50 17.85
CA THR A 235 -2.43 12.02 17.13
C THR A 235 -3.17 10.92 17.88
N TYR A 236 -4.36 10.56 17.41
CA TYR A 236 -5.18 9.47 17.94
C TYR A 236 -5.89 8.77 16.79
N THR A 237 -6.43 7.57 17.05
CA THR A 237 -7.17 6.78 16.06
C THR A 237 -8.45 6.24 16.70
N ASN A 238 -9.61 6.67 16.22
CA ASN A 238 -10.90 6.15 16.70
C ASN A 238 -11.06 4.67 16.38
N LYS A 239 -11.89 3.95 17.16
CA LYS A 239 -12.17 2.52 16.92
C LYS A 239 -12.67 2.22 15.51
N SER A 240 -13.48 3.10 14.93
CA SER A 240 -14.00 2.98 13.56
C SER A 240 -12.93 3.01 12.48
N ASP A 241 -11.78 3.65 12.78
CA ASP A 241 -10.68 3.88 11.84
C ASP A 241 -9.49 2.93 12.11
N GLN A 242 -9.60 2.06 13.12
CA GLN A 242 -8.61 1.04 13.41
C GLN A 242 -8.83 -0.20 12.54
N TYR A 243 -7.81 -0.59 11.78
CA TYR A 243 -7.75 -1.86 11.09
C TYR A 243 -6.72 -2.75 11.76
N ILE A 244 -7.08 -3.99 12.04
CA ILE A 244 -6.15 -4.99 12.52
C ILE A 244 -5.92 -6.04 11.44
N LEU A 245 -4.70 -6.06 10.91
CA LEU A 245 -4.22 -7.08 9.99
C LEU A 245 -3.80 -8.28 10.82
N VAL A 246 -4.46 -9.42 10.64
CA VAL A 246 -4.29 -10.59 11.50
C VAL A 246 -3.79 -11.77 10.68
N ASN A 247 -2.72 -12.44 11.13
CA ASN A 247 -2.23 -13.67 10.56
C ASN A 247 -3.31 -14.76 10.65
N ALA A 248 -3.60 -15.44 9.55
CA ALA A 248 -4.69 -16.40 9.44
C ALA A 248 -4.58 -17.56 10.46
N LYS A 249 -3.35 -18.02 10.78
CA LYS A 249 -3.14 -19.06 11.80
C LYS A 249 -3.45 -18.56 13.20
N PHE A 250 -2.99 -17.34 13.52
CA PHE A 250 -3.27 -16.71 14.80
C PHE A 250 -4.78 -16.46 14.97
N ASP A 251 -5.43 -15.97 13.92
CA ASP A 251 -6.87 -15.74 13.90
C ASP A 251 -7.69 -16.99 14.20
N ALA A 252 -7.36 -18.11 13.54
CA ALA A 252 -8.02 -19.40 13.79
C ALA A 252 -7.82 -19.88 15.23
N THR A 253 -6.61 -19.74 15.80
CA THR A 253 -6.33 -20.13 17.18
C THR A 253 -7.06 -19.22 18.17
N MET A 254 -7.10 -17.92 17.91
CA MET A 254 -7.83 -16.94 18.71
C MET A 254 -9.34 -17.23 18.75
N ASP A 255 -9.93 -17.57 17.61
CA ASP A 255 -11.35 -17.90 17.52
C ASP A 255 -11.71 -19.15 18.36
N VAL A 256 -10.84 -20.16 18.37
CA VAL A 256 -11.07 -21.39 19.15
C VAL A 256 -10.85 -21.16 20.66
N GLU A 257 -9.75 -20.52 21.04
CA GLU A 257 -9.33 -20.46 22.45
C GLU A 257 -9.99 -19.33 23.25
N VAL A 258 -10.23 -18.18 22.60
CA VAL A 258 -10.73 -16.98 23.27
C VAL A 258 -12.22 -16.79 23.08
N LEU A 259 -12.71 -16.92 21.84
CA LEU A 259 -14.10 -16.63 21.51
C LEU A 259 -15.03 -17.80 21.81
N ALA A 260 -14.56 -19.04 21.75
CA ALA A 260 -15.33 -20.21 22.21
C ALA A 260 -15.58 -20.19 23.72
N SER A 261 -14.72 -19.54 24.50
CA SER A 261 -14.89 -19.41 25.97
C SER A 261 -15.76 -18.22 26.40
N ALA A 262 -16.04 -17.26 25.50
CA ALA A 262 -16.83 -16.06 25.76
C ALA A 262 -18.13 -16.10 24.96
N PHE A 263 -19.09 -16.89 25.37
CA PHE A 263 -20.46 -16.88 24.83
C PHE A 263 -21.03 -15.46 24.89
N ASN A 264 -21.19 -14.76 23.74
CA ASN A 264 -21.94 -13.51 23.55
C ASN A 264 -21.16 -12.18 23.39
N MET A 265 -19.92 -12.16 22.93
CA MET A 265 -19.31 -10.89 22.53
C MET A 265 -19.37 -10.71 21.00
N ASP A 266 -19.90 -9.57 20.56
CA ASP A 266 -19.94 -9.21 19.14
C ASP A 266 -18.50 -9.03 18.63
N LYS A 267 -18.06 -9.90 17.69
CA LYS A 267 -16.68 -9.96 17.20
C LYS A 267 -16.20 -8.65 16.57
N ALA A 268 -17.13 -7.85 16.04
CA ALA A 268 -16.82 -6.62 15.29
C ALA A 268 -16.43 -5.45 16.20
N GLU A 269 -16.94 -5.37 17.44
CA GLU A 269 -16.62 -4.30 18.39
C GLU A 269 -15.37 -4.58 19.22
N PHE A 270 -14.87 -5.83 19.19
CA PHE A 270 -13.84 -6.26 20.12
C PHE A 270 -12.46 -5.66 19.81
N MET A 271 -12.06 -5.52 18.54
CA MET A 271 -10.70 -5.15 18.13
C MET A 271 -10.62 -4.24 16.90
N GLY A 272 -11.68 -3.51 16.52
CA GLY A 272 -11.71 -2.80 15.25
C GLY A 272 -12.01 -3.71 14.06
N ARG A 273 -11.79 -3.21 12.82
CA ARG A 273 -12.00 -4.01 11.60
C ARG A 273 -10.90 -5.03 11.41
N ARG A 274 -11.25 -6.31 11.54
CA ARG A 274 -10.32 -7.43 11.34
C ARG A 274 -10.13 -7.72 9.86
N VAL A 275 -8.87 -7.77 9.41
CA VAL A 275 -8.45 -8.07 8.04
C VAL A 275 -7.50 -9.24 8.06
N LEU A 276 -7.86 -10.33 7.39
CA LEU A 276 -7.03 -11.52 7.34
C LEU A 276 -5.84 -11.34 6.39
N VAL A 277 -4.70 -11.86 6.84
CA VAL A 277 -3.46 -11.98 6.07
C VAL A 277 -3.03 -13.44 6.14
N ASP A 278 -2.59 -14.00 5.02
CA ASP A 278 -2.05 -15.37 4.99
C ASP A 278 -0.86 -15.51 5.93
N SER A 279 0.13 -14.64 5.80
CA SER A 279 1.27 -14.40 6.69
C SER A 279 1.98 -13.12 6.26
N PHE A 280 2.62 -12.41 7.20
CA PHE A 280 3.43 -11.24 6.88
C PHE A 280 4.77 -11.62 6.22
N GLY A 281 5.30 -12.81 6.49
CA GLY A 281 6.52 -13.35 5.89
C GLY A 281 6.29 -14.07 4.55
N ASN A 282 5.06 -14.40 4.19
CA ASN A 282 4.77 -15.05 2.90
C ASN A 282 4.73 -14.02 1.77
N LEU A 283 5.89 -13.68 1.21
CA LEU A 283 6.05 -12.76 0.09
C LEU A 283 6.55 -13.50 -1.14
N ASP A 284 5.96 -13.19 -2.30
CA ASP A 284 6.42 -13.68 -3.60
C ASP A 284 7.62 -12.84 -4.07
N ASN A 285 8.81 -13.09 -3.49
CA ASN A 285 10.04 -12.39 -3.84
C ASN A 285 10.38 -12.50 -5.32
N ALA A 286 10.10 -13.65 -5.96
CA ALA A 286 10.35 -13.84 -7.39
C ALA A 286 9.50 -12.87 -8.23
N ARG A 287 8.23 -12.72 -7.89
CA ARG A 287 7.31 -11.79 -8.56
C ARG A 287 7.68 -10.33 -8.28
N LEU A 288 7.99 -9.98 -7.02
CA LEU A 288 8.44 -8.65 -6.65
C LEU A 288 9.73 -8.25 -7.37
N LYS A 289 10.68 -9.16 -7.52
CA LYS A 289 11.91 -8.93 -8.29
C LYS A 289 11.63 -8.64 -9.77
N LEU A 290 10.63 -9.29 -10.36
CA LEU A 290 10.20 -8.96 -11.74
C LEU A 290 9.53 -7.58 -11.80
N LEU A 291 8.69 -7.25 -10.82
CA LEU A 291 7.99 -5.97 -10.78
C LEU A 291 8.94 -4.79 -10.60
N PHE A 292 9.98 -4.93 -9.78
CA PHE A 292 10.90 -3.86 -9.42
C PHE A 292 12.32 -4.05 -9.98
N ALA A 293 12.47 -4.82 -11.07
CA ALA A 293 13.78 -5.13 -11.65
C ALA A 293 14.61 -3.89 -12.04
N GLU A 294 13.94 -2.79 -12.40
CA GLU A 294 14.58 -1.53 -12.82
C GLU A 294 14.55 -0.45 -11.73
N ASP A 295 14.01 -0.75 -10.55
CA ASP A 295 13.95 0.20 -9.43
C ASP A 295 15.23 0.08 -8.59
N PRO A 296 16.10 1.11 -8.56
CA PRO A 296 17.34 1.06 -7.76
C PRO A 296 17.08 1.02 -6.23
N ASN A 297 15.89 1.38 -5.80
CA ASN A 297 15.52 1.37 -4.37
C ASN A 297 14.91 0.04 -3.93
N TYR A 298 14.63 -0.87 -4.86
CA TYR A 298 14.14 -2.19 -4.51
C TYR A 298 15.24 -3.01 -3.83
N THR A 299 14.93 -3.56 -2.68
CA THR A 299 15.78 -4.52 -1.99
C THR A 299 14.96 -5.74 -1.62
N GLU A 300 15.45 -6.90 -2.02
CA GLU A 300 14.85 -8.18 -1.63
C GLU A 300 14.88 -8.35 -0.11
N ILE A 301 13.82 -8.87 0.46
CA ILE A 301 13.76 -9.15 1.90
C ILE A 301 14.48 -10.49 2.15
N SER A 302 15.38 -10.50 3.13
CA SER A 302 16.17 -11.70 3.48
C SER A 302 15.27 -12.81 4.04
N GLU A 303 15.72 -14.06 3.93
CA GLU A 303 15.01 -15.22 4.50
C GLU A 303 14.85 -15.09 6.03
N ASP A 304 15.85 -14.54 6.71
CA ASP A 304 15.80 -14.31 8.17
C ASP A 304 14.71 -13.28 8.52
N ASP A 305 14.61 -12.20 7.74
CA ASP A 305 13.55 -11.20 7.91
C ASP A 305 12.17 -11.76 7.59
N LEU A 306 12.06 -12.61 6.56
CA LEU A 306 10.78 -13.28 6.22
C LEU A 306 10.33 -14.20 7.37
N GLN A 307 11.25 -14.95 7.99
CA GLN A 307 10.93 -15.76 9.16
C GLN A 307 10.52 -14.92 10.36
N ALA A 308 11.20 -13.79 10.59
CA ALA A 308 10.84 -12.88 11.67
C ALA A 308 9.43 -12.28 11.45
N LEU A 309 9.11 -11.89 10.21
CA LEU A 309 7.78 -11.38 9.81
C LEU A 309 6.69 -12.46 9.95
N ASP A 310 6.98 -13.73 9.65
CA ASP A 310 6.01 -14.85 9.78
C ASP A 310 5.56 -15.06 11.23
N ASN A 311 6.40 -14.71 12.19
CA ASN A 311 6.10 -14.81 13.62
C ASN A 311 5.20 -13.67 14.14
N ILE A 312 4.95 -12.62 13.36
CA ILE A 312 4.06 -11.52 13.75
C ILE A 312 2.61 -11.98 13.68
N PRO A 313 1.85 -12.02 14.80
CA PRO A 313 0.45 -12.43 14.78
C PRO A 313 -0.49 -11.35 14.25
N ALA A 314 -0.20 -10.08 14.51
CA ALA A 314 -1.06 -8.99 14.10
C ALA A 314 -0.30 -7.65 13.95
N VAL A 315 -0.82 -6.81 13.07
CA VAL A 315 -0.40 -5.41 12.93
C VAL A 315 -1.66 -4.55 12.91
N MET A 316 -1.72 -3.55 13.79
CA MET A 316 -2.81 -2.59 13.86
C MET A 316 -2.41 -1.31 13.16
N VAL A 317 -3.26 -0.80 12.28
CA VAL A 317 -2.98 0.42 11.50
C VAL A 317 -4.21 1.32 11.49
N ASP A 318 -3.96 2.62 11.41
CA ASP A 318 -4.98 3.61 11.11
C ASP A 318 -5.48 3.47 9.66
N ARG A 319 -6.74 3.82 9.41
CA ARG A 319 -7.36 3.81 8.07
C ARG A 319 -6.55 4.58 7.03
N TYR A 320 -5.92 5.67 7.45
CA TYR A 320 -5.12 6.56 6.59
C TYR A 320 -3.63 6.24 6.62
N PHE A 321 -3.22 5.15 7.26
CA PHE A 321 -1.82 4.71 7.29
C PHE A 321 -1.29 4.39 5.89
N PHE A 322 -2.07 3.64 5.08
CA PHE A 322 -1.69 3.35 3.70
C PHE A 322 -2.09 4.50 2.77
N MET A 323 -1.12 5.21 2.26
CA MET A 323 -1.28 6.25 1.25
C MET A 323 -1.10 5.66 -0.15
N ILE A 324 -2.14 4.91 -0.56
CA ILE A 324 -2.16 4.20 -1.84
C ILE A 324 -3.24 4.78 -2.73
N PHE A 325 -2.83 5.23 -3.91
CA PHE A 325 -3.69 5.88 -4.88
C PHE A 325 -3.56 5.24 -6.25
N ASP A 326 -4.67 5.16 -6.98
CA ASP A 326 -4.67 4.85 -8.39
C ASP A 326 -4.48 6.15 -9.18
N ASN A 327 -3.40 6.27 -9.96
CA ASN A 327 -3.09 7.47 -10.71
C ASN A 327 -3.60 7.37 -12.16
N PHE A 328 -3.47 6.19 -12.77
CA PHE A 328 -3.87 5.99 -14.15
C PHE A 328 -4.13 4.51 -14.44
N TYR A 329 -5.13 4.25 -15.27
CA TYR A 329 -5.32 2.96 -15.91
C TYR A 329 -5.86 3.15 -17.34
N ASN A 330 -5.33 2.38 -18.27
CA ASN A 330 -5.76 2.42 -19.67
C ASN A 330 -5.55 1.06 -20.33
N PHE A 331 -6.40 0.78 -21.32
CA PHE A 331 -6.32 -0.41 -22.13
C PHE A 331 -5.98 0.00 -23.57
N THR A 332 -4.94 -0.58 -24.15
CA THR A 332 -4.52 -0.30 -25.53
C THR A 332 -4.29 -1.59 -26.30
N GLU A 333 -4.42 -1.54 -27.61
CA GLU A 333 -4.29 -2.68 -28.51
C GLU A 333 -3.51 -2.35 -29.76
N GLN A 334 -2.83 -3.35 -30.35
CA GLN A 334 -2.16 -3.24 -31.64
C GLN A 334 -2.10 -4.59 -32.35
N TYR A 335 -2.42 -4.58 -33.65
CA TYR A 335 -2.24 -5.73 -34.53
C TYR A 335 -0.84 -5.79 -35.09
N ASN A 336 -0.23 -6.98 -35.06
CA ASN A 336 1.02 -7.27 -35.76
C ASN A 336 0.70 -8.05 -37.04
N GLY A 337 0.80 -7.38 -38.20
CA GLY A 337 0.50 -7.96 -39.52
C GLY A 337 1.50 -9.01 -39.98
N GLU A 338 2.75 -8.97 -39.53
CA GLU A 338 3.78 -9.95 -39.86
C GLU A 338 3.56 -11.27 -39.12
N GLY A 339 3.24 -11.17 -37.81
CA GLY A 339 3.05 -12.34 -36.95
C GLY A 339 1.60 -12.83 -36.86
N LEU A 340 0.64 -12.16 -37.50
CA LEU A 340 -0.79 -12.46 -37.49
C LEU A 340 -1.36 -12.63 -36.09
N TYR A 341 -1.08 -11.67 -35.19
CA TYR A 341 -1.57 -11.65 -33.82
C TYR A 341 -1.89 -10.25 -33.33
N TRP A 342 -2.76 -10.18 -32.30
CA TRP A 342 -3.07 -8.97 -31.57
C TRP A 342 -2.32 -8.93 -30.24
N ASN A 343 -1.76 -7.77 -29.92
CA ASN A 343 -1.26 -7.47 -28.59
C ASN A 343 -2.20 -6.52 -27.87
N TYR A 344 -2.45 -6.82 -26.62
CA TYR A 344 -3.23 -6.01 -25.70
C TYR A 344 -2.37 -5.60 -24.54
N TRP A 345 -2.50 -4.36 -24.06
CA TRP A 345 -1.80 -3.85 -22.92
C TRP A 345 -2.80 -3.22 -21.93
N TYR A 346 -2.71 -3.61 -20.70
CA TYR A 346 -3.39 -2.97 -19.57
C TYR A 346 -2.37 -2.19 -18.76
N HIS A 347 -2.43 -0.85 -18.84
CA HIS A 347 -1.56 0.05 -18.09
C HIS A 347 -2.20 0.35 -16.74
N THR A 348 -1.37 0.35 -15.68
CA THR A 348 -1.77 0.73 -14.33
C THR A 348 -0.64 1.47 -13.64
N TRP A 349 -0.93 2.71 -13.22
CA TRP A 349 0.02 3.54 -12.50
C TRP A 349 -0.54 3.85 -11.12
N LYS A 350 0.32 3.77 -10.10
CA LYS A 350 -0.10 3.87 -8.71
C LYS A 350 0.96 4.56 -7.86
N THR A 351 0.49 5.14 -6.76
CA THR A 351 1.32 5.61 -5.66
C THR A 351 1.23 4.59 -4.53
N PHE A 352 2.37 4.06 -4.08
CA PHE A 352 2.48 3.22 -2.90
C PHE A 352 3.33 3.92 -1.86
N SER A 353 2.72 4.34 -0.76
CA SER A 353 3.39 5.01 0.35
C SER A 353 2.66 4.73 1.66
N ILE A 354 3.27 5.11 2.77
CA ILE A 354 2.62 5.15 4.09
C ILE A 354 2.65 6.58 4.63
N SER A 355 1.68 6.91 5.47
CA SER A 355 1.70 8.16 6.21
C SER A 355 2.62 8.05 7.43
N PRO A 356 3.54 9.00 7.64
CA PRO A 356 4.37 9.04 8.84
C PRO A 356 3.64 9.61 10.06
N PHE A 357 2.42 10.15 9.88
CA PHE A 357 1.64 10.84 10.91
C PHE A 357 0.55 9.98 11.54
N HIS A 358 0.17 8.89 10.89
CA HIS A 358 -0.88 7.99 11.34
C HIS A 358 -0.33 6.82 12.16
N ASN A 359 -1.12 6.38 13.14
CA ASN A 359 -0.70 5.34 14.08
C ASN A 359 -0.60 3.96 13.41
N ALA A 360 0.49 3.25 13.74
CA ALA A 360 0.68 1.86 13.38
C ALA A 360 1.43 1.10 14.47
N VAL A 361 0.95 -0.08 14.84
CA VAL A 361 1.52 -0.91 15.91
C VAL A 361 1.62 -2.35 15.46
N ALA A 362 2.83 -2.92 15.50
CA ALA A 362 3.07 -4.34 15.30
C ALA A 362 3.14 -5.07 16.64
N PHE A 363 2.52 -6.22 16.74
CA PHE A 363 2.60 -7.08 17.93
C PHE A 363 3.65 -8.15 17.67
N VAL A 364 4.76 -8.10 18.41
CA VAL A 364 5.93 -8.94 18.15
C VAL A 364 6.22 -9.87 19.33
N PRO A 365 6.41 -11.18 19.08
CA PRO A 365 6.83 -12.11 20.13
C PRO A 365 8.25 -11.79 20.61
N GLY A 366 8.41 -11.65 21.92
CA GLY A 366 9.70 -11.30 22.53
C GLY A 366 9.97 -9.79 22.57
N ALA A 367 10.99 -9.39 23.30
CA ALA A 367 11.29 -7.98 23.53
C ALA A 367 11.94 -7.32 22.32
N PRO A 368 11.32 -6.25 21.75
CA PRO A 368 12.02 -5.35 20.85
C PRO A 368 13.15 -4.64 21.61
N THR A 369 14.36 -4.61 21.09
CA THR A 369 15.49 -3.97 21.76
C THR A 369 16.33 -3.13 20.82
N ILE A 370 16.94 -2.07 21.35
CA ILE A 370 17.96 -1.28 20.66
C ILE A 370 19.32 -1.73 21.12
N THR A 371 20.16 -2.19 20.21
CA THR A 371 21.52 -2.63 20.51
C THR A 371 22.46 -1.45 20.61
N SER A 372 22.46 -0.57 19.60
CA SER A 372 23.33 0.61 19.55
C SER A 372 22.72 1.73 18.71
N VAL A 373 23.15 2.95 18.99
CA VAL A 373 22.93 4.14 18.15
C VAL A 373 24.31 4.71 17.83
N THR A 374 24.62 4.90 16.55
CA THR A 374 25.87 5.52 16.08
C THR A 374 25.53 6.75 15.24
N VAL A 375 26.37 7.79 15.32
CA VAL A 375 26.20 9.01 14.53
C VAL A 375 27.34 9.14 13.55
N GLU A 376 27.03 9.39 12.30
CA GLU A 376 28.01 9.60 11.24
C GLU A 376 27.81 10.98 10.57
N PRO A 377 28.94 11.71 10.39
CA PRO A 377 30.29 11.42 10.91
C PRO A 377 30.36 11.58 12.44
N SER A 378 31.22 10.80 13.09
CA SER A 378 31.45 10.90 14.58
C SER A 378 32.14 12.18 14.98
N THR A 379 32.88 12.81 14.07
CA THR A 379 33.51 14.12 14.21
C THR A 379 33.36 14.95 12.97
N ALA A 380 33.13 16.25 13.15
CA ALA A 380 33.01 17.20 12.02
C ALA A 380 33.64 18.54 12.41
N SER A 381 33.87 19.39 11.41
CA SER A 381 34.29 20.78 11.64
C SER A 381 33.46 21.72 10.77
N GLY A 382 33.20 22.92 11.26
CA GLY A 382 32.43 23.92 10.53
C GLY A 382 32.66 25.31 11.06
N SER A 383 32.36 26.33 10.27
CA SER A 383 32.41 27.74 10.65
C SER A 383 31.00 28.28 10.93
N VAL A 384 30.93 29.41 11.65
CA VAL A 384 29.69 30.12 11.91
C VAL A 384 28.94 30.37 10.59
N GLY A 385 27.65 30.06 10.52
CA GLY A 385 26.77 30.17 9.35
C GLY A 385 26.76 28.93 8.44
N SER A 386 27.60 27.92 8.69
CA SER A 386 27.58 26.68 7.91
C SER A 386 26.57 25.68 8.45
N THR A 387 26.21 24.67 7.61
CA THR A 387 25.37 23.54 7.96
C THR A 387 26.14 22.24 7.79
N ILE A 388 25.84 21.25 8.63
CA ILE A 388 26.43 19.90 8.57
C ILE A 388 25.30 18.88 8.65
N GLN A 389 25.24 17.95 7.68
CA GLN A 389 24.30 16.84 7.72
C GLN A 389 24.91 15.68 8.51
N LEU A 390 24.22 15.27 9.57
CA LEU A 390 24.50 14.06 10.33
C LEU A 390 23.44 12.99 10.01
N SER A 391 23.86 11.73 10.08
CA SER A 391 22.97 10.57 10.05
C SER A 391 23.12 9.73 11.31
N ALA A 392 22.03 9.12 11.77
CA ALA A 392 22.05 8.18 12.88
C ALA A 392 21.73 6.77 12.37
N GLU A 393 22.61 5.82 12.64
CA GLU A 393 22.36 4.40 12.42
C GLU A 393 21.94 3.74 13.73
N VAL A 394 20.78 3.07 13.71
CA VAL A 394 20.22 2.38 14.89
C VAL A 394 20.18 0.88 14.61
N VAL A 395 20.93 0.10 15.38
CA VAL A 395 20.87 -1.36 15.33
C VAL A 395 19.84 -1.85 16.33
N SER A 396 18.85 -2.59 15.84
CA SER A 396 17.72 -3.06 16.64
C SER A 396 17.41 -4.53 16.40
N THR A 397 16.66 -5.16 17.32
CA THR A 397 16.12 -6.50 17.18
C THR A 397 14.59 -6.48 17.34
N ASN A 398 13.90 -7.51 16.84
CA ASN A 398 12.45 -7.66 16.94
C ASN A 398 11.68 -6.39 16.50
N PHE A 399 12.09 -5.79 15.38
CA PHE A 399 11.42 -4.63 14.78
C PHE A 399 11.33 -3.39 15.69
N ALA A 400 12.19 -3.25 16.69
CA ALA A 400 12.19 -2.06 17.54
C ALA A 400 12.36 -0.80 16.68
N PRO A 401 11.60 0.28 16.97
CA PRO A 401 11.67 1.53 16.24
C PRO A 401 13.07 2.11 16.21
N LYS A 402 13.51 2.53 15.01
CA LYS A 402 14.86 3.07 14.78
C LYS A 402 14.89 4.60 14.77
N THR A 403 13.84 5.25 15.19
CA THR A 403 13.74 6.71 15.25
C THR A 403 14.59 7.28 16.37
N VAL A 404 15.17 8.46 16.15
CA VAL A 404 16.00 9.18 17.13
C VAL A 404 15.50 10.60 17.32
N THR A 405 15.73 11.13 18.51
CA THR A 405 15.65 12.56 18.80
C THR A 405 17.05 13.16 18.83
N TRP A 406 17.21 14.35 18.24
CA TRP A 406 18.47 15.05 18.20
C TRP A 406 18.51 16.15 19.25
N SER A 407 19.67 16.33 19.87
CA SER A 407 19.94 17.42 20.81
C SER A 407 21.34 17.97 20.63
N SER A 408 21.51 19.25 20.98
CA SER A 408 22.80 19.94 20.94
C SER A 408 23.22 20.36 22.34
N SER A 409 24.50 20.31 22.64
CA SER A 409 25.09 20.80 23.91
C SER A 409 25.22 22.32 23.95
N SER A 410 24.91 23.03 22.85
CA SER A 410 25.01 24.49 22.74
C SER A 410 23.74 25.09 22.17
N GLU A 411 23.27 26.18 22.74
CA GLU A 411 22.11 26.93 22.24
C GLU A 411 22.39 27.64 20.90
N ASN A 412 23.69 27.92 20.62
CA ASN A 412 24.11 28.57 19.38
C ASN A 412 24.30 27.58 18.21
N VAL A 413 24.17 26.28 18.44
CA VAL A 413 24.21 25.24 17.43
C VAL A 413 22.93 24.45 17.51
N THR A 414 22.10 24.54 16.49
CA THR A 414 20.80 23.84 16.44
C THR A 414 20.87 22.63 15.53
N VAL A 415 20.07 21.61 15.83
CA VAL A 415 19.90 20.43 14.98
C VAL A 415 18.40 20.19 14.78
N ASN A 416 18.01 19.91 13.54
CA ASN A 416 16.61 19.56 13.23
C ASN A 416 16.35 18.06 13.34
N SER A 417 15.10 17.64 13.16
CA SER A 417 14.68 16.23 13.23
C SER A 417 15.37 15.32 12.19
N ASN A 418 15.89 15.90 11.10
CA ASN A 418 16.57 15.16 10.04
C ASN A 418 18.11 15.10 10.23
N GLY A 419 18.62 15.58 11.38
CA GLY A 419 20.04 15.59 11.66
C GLY A 419 20.83 16.72 10.98
N LEU A 420 20.15 17.70 10.38
CA LEU A 420 20.81 18.89 9.82
C LEU A 420 21.16 19.85 10.95
N VAL A 421 22.47 20.00 11.17
CA VAL A 421 23.04 20.93 12.16
C VAL A 421 23.23 22.28 11.50
N THR A 422 22.87 23.37 12.20
CA THR A 422 23.13 24.75 11.80
C THR A 422 23.98 25.43 12.86
N ILE A 423 25.15 25.96 12.47
CA ILE A 423 26.08 26.66 13.36
C ILE A 423 25.71 28.15 13.36
N GLY A 424 25.11 28.60 14.45
CA GLY A 424 24.66 29.98 14.61
C GLY A 424 25.76 30.94 15.06
N THR A 425 25.44 32.26 15.05
CA THR A 425 26.33 33.32 15.53
C THR A 425 26.61 33.15 17.03
N GLY A 426 27.87 33.30 17.42
CA GLY A 426 28.28 33.11 18.81
C GLY A 426 28.66 31.68 19.17
N ALA A 427 28.56 30.74 18.26
CA ALA A 427 29.06 29.38 18.44
C ALA A 427 30.61 29.36 18.39
N SER A 428 31.26 28.67 19.31
CA SER A 428 32.71 28.51 19.37
C SER A 428 33.13 27.26 20.10
N GLY A 429 34.34 26.77 19.87
CA GLY A 429 34.93 25.62 20.57
C GLY A 429 34.36 24.29 20.02
N SER A 430 34.14 23.36 20.93
CA SER A 430 33.65 21.99 20.61
C SER A 430 32.21 21.83 21.10
N VAL A 431 31.33 21.42 20.20
CA VAL A 431 29.91 21.19 20.49
C VAL A 431 29.58 19.72 20.19
N THR A 432 28.87 19.08 21.11
CA THR A 432 28.41 17.70 20.97
C THR A 432 26.94 17.67 20.50
N ILE A 433 26.68 17.00 19.37
CA ILE A 433 25.35 16.67 18.92
C ILE A 433 25.06 15.23 19.29
N THR A 434 23.91 14.99 19.92
CA THR A 434 23.50 13.67 20.41
C THR A 434 22.24 13.21 19.69
N ALA A 435 22.26 12.00 19.16
CA ALA A 435 21.09 11.27 18.69
C ALA A 435 20.68 10.24 19.74
N THR A 436 19.50 10.35 20.32
CA THR A 436 18.97 9.44 21.33
C THR A 436 17.80 8.65 20.76
N SER A 437 17.80 7.32 20.94
CA SER A 437 16.69 6.48 20.52
C SER A 437 15.38 6.92 21.19
N THR A 438 14.30 7.01 20.40
CA THR A 438 12.95 7.29 20.95
C THR A 438 12.34 6.08 21.64
N TYR A 439 12.79 4.87 21.30
CA TYR A 439 12.31 3.62 21.90
C TYR A 439 13.03 3.27 23.21
N ASP A 440 14.36 3.38 23.23
CA ASP A 440 15.18 3.18 24.44
C ASP A 440 16.07 4.41 24.66
N THR A 441 15.66 5.31 25.53
CA THR A 441 16.35 6.57 25.82
C THR A 441 17.73 6.39 26.48
N ASN A 442 18.09 5.18 26.91
CA ASN A 442 19.41 4.86 27.39
C ASN A 442 20.45 4.61 26.28
N LYS A 443 19.97 4.53 25.04
CA LYS A 443 20.82 4.31 23.85
C LYS A 443 20.95 5.59 23.05
N SER A 444 22.18 6.07 22.93
CA SER A 444 22.49 7.29 22.17
C SER A 444 23.84 7.18 21.48
N GLY A 445 23.99 7.96 20.41
CA GLY A 445 25.25 8.18 19.70
C GLY A 445 25.56 9.65 19.63
N THR A 446 26.81 10.02 19.43
CA THR A 446 27.25 11.43 19.46
C THR A 446 28.15 11.78 18.27
N CYS A 447 28.09 13.04 17.84
CA CYS A 447 29.05 13.66 16.95
C CYS A 447 29.68 14.87 17.66
N THR A 448 30.99 15.00 17.61
CA THR A 448 31.71 16.18 18.11
C THR A 448 32.03 17.13 16.97
N ILE A 449 31.49 18.37 17.01
CA ILE A 449 31.72 19.40 16.01
C ILE A 449 32.71 20.43 16.55
N THR A 450 33.82 20.61 15.86
CA THR A 450 34.79 21.68 16.16
C THR A 450 34.48 22.91 15.34
N ILE A 451 34.23 24.06 16.00
CA ILE A 451 33.88 25.32 15.36
C ILE A 451 35.15 26.14 15.17
N SER A 452 35.43 26.48 13.92
CA SER A 452 36.60 27.24 13.46
C SER A 452 36.24 28.69 13.12
#